data_10173afbab37c03490a8464f60d965e3
#
_entry.id   10173afbab37c03490a8464f60d965e3
#
_cell.length_a   1.000
_cell.length_b   1.000
_cell.length_c   1.000
_cell.angle_alpha   90.00
_cell.angle_beta   90.00
_cell.angle_gamma   90.00
#
_symmetry.space_group_name_H-M   'P 1'
#
loop_
_entity.id
_entity.type
_entity.pdbx_description
1 polymer ?
#
loop_
_entity_poly.entity_id
_entity_poly.type
_entity_poly.pdbx_seq_one_letter_code
_entity_poly.pdbx_strand_id
1 'polypeptide(L)'
;MKKIVFIGSILLLLGTNVTAMDQPEGTATTASQDVADIQHVMETFHHAVVTHDGKGVSELFLDHGSTWVTVLSDKAFATMRAKKASTQKVRVSSYQDFATFVSSTTSDLDPRHTDIRISSDGAVASVYFHFDFMINGKVENRGDETWQLVKTGDGWRIVAITYSSNPATA
;
A
#
# COMPACT_ATOMS: atom_id res chain seq x y z
N MET A 1 -3.03 72.28 -51.93
CA MET A 1 -1.88 71.83 -51.13
C MET A 1 -2.40 71.25 -49.84
N LYS A 2 -2.48 69.85 -49.78
CA LYS A 2 -2.96 69.11 -48.59
C LYS A 2 -1.75 68.55 -47.86
N LYS A 3 -1.57 68.96 -46.62
CA LYS A 3 -0.53 68.41 -45.73
C LYS A 3 -1.03 67.12 -45.13
N ILE A 4 -0.33 66.00 -45.33
CA ILE A 4 -0.58 64.74 -44.68
C ILE A 4 0.28 64.71 -43.41
N VAL A 5 -0.40 64.54 -42.28
CA VAL A 5 0.23 64.32 -40.96
C VAL A 5 0.33 62.81 -40.71
N PHE A 6 1.53 62.28 -40.60
CA PHE A 6 1.77 60.88 -40.14
C PHE A 6 1.71 60.84 -38.61
N ILE A 7 0.73 60.11 -38.07
CA ILE A 7 0.66 59.76 -36.63
C ILE A 7 1.37 58.41 -36.46
N GLY A 8 2.56 58.44 -35.86
CA GLY A 8 3.28 57.24 -35.50
C GLY A 8 2.64 56.58 -34.24
N SER A 9 2.13 55.37 -34.45
CA SER A 9 1.68 54.54 -33.32
C SER A 9 2.89 53.88 -32.63
N ILE A 10 3.14 54.26 -31.42
CA ILE A 10 4.12 53.60 -30.54
C ILE A 10 3.43 52.34 -29.95
N LEU A 11 3.88 51.16 -30.38
CA LEU A 11 3.45 49.86 -29.84
C LEU A 11 4.21 49.60 -28.53
N LEU A 12 3.54 49.77 -27.39
CA LEU A 12 4.10 49.43 -26.09
C LEU A 12 4.02 47.92 -25.89
N LEU A 13 5.17 47.21 -26.02
CA LEU A 13 5.33 45.82 -25.67
C LEU A 13 5.35 45.71 -24.14
N LEU A 14 4.22 45.35 -23.53
CA LEU A 14 4.17 44.88 -22.14
C LEU A 14 4.76 43.48 -22.09
N GLY A 15 6.04 43.38 -21.69
CA GLY A 15 6.66 42.14 -21.34
C GLY A 15 6.03 41.59 -20.06
N THR A 16 5.21 40.52 -20.19
CA THR A 16 4.78 39.73 -19.05
C THR A 16 5.96 38.88 -18.58
N ASN A 17 6.60 39.29 -17.47
CA ASN A 17 7.50 38.42 -16.75
C ASN A 17 6.69 37.29 -16.14
N VAL A 18 6.69 36.12 -16.78
CA VAL A 18 6.28 34.86 -16.17
C VAL A 18 7.39 34.50 -15.18
N THR A 19 7.19 34.85 -13.92
CA THR A 19 7.99 34.26 -12.83
C THR A 19 7.64 32.78 -12.80
N ALA A 20 8.61 31.93 -13.20
CA ALA A 20 8.55 30.50 -12.89
C ALA A 20 8.40 30.38 -11.38
N MET A 21 7.27 29.84 -10.92
CA MET A 21 7.13 29.44 -9.52
C MET A 21 8.16 28.34 -9.29
N ASP A 22 9.19 28.67 -8.50
CA ASP A 22 10.16 27.73 -7.97
C ASP A 22 9.38 26.69 -7.16
N GLN A 23 9.25 25.48 -7.68
CA GLN A 23 8.71 24.36 -6.92
C GLN A 23 9.78 24.06 -5.85
N PRO A 24 9.40 24.00 -4.56
CA PRO A 24 10.38 23.72 -3.53
C PRO A 24 10.99 22.34 -3.74
N GLU A 25 12.28 22.27 -4.01
CA GLU A 25 13.06 21.02 -4.20
C GLU A 25 12.91 20.03 -3.01
N GLY A 26 12.47 20.50 -1.83
CA GLY A 26 12.24 19.69 -0.65
C GLY A 26 11.10 18.66 -0.76
N THR A 27 10.06 18.88 -1.59
CA THR A 27 8.90 17.98 -1.66
C THR A 27 9.19 16.69 -2.43
N ALA A 28 10.00 16.72 -3.47
CA ALA A 28 10.37 15.53 -4.24
C ALA A 28 11.28 14.57 -3.43
N THR A 29 12.20 15.12 -2.63
CA THR A 29 13.12 14.34 -1.77
C THR A 29 12.35 13.65 -0.64
N THR A 30 11.37 14.34 -0.03
CA THR A 30 10.54 13.79 1.06
C THR A 30 9.64 12.66 0.55
N ALA A 31 8.99 12.83 -0.60
CA ALA A 31 8.15 11.78 -1.20
C ALA A 31 8.96 10.51 -1.56
N SER A 32 10.19 10.67 -2.03
CA SER A 32 11.10 9.54 -2.32
C SER A 32 11.51 8.82 -1.03
N GLN A 33 11.76 9.56 0.07
CA GLN A 33 12.10 8.97 1.36
C GLN A 33 10.92 8.20 1.96
N ASP A 34 9.71 8.75 1.92
CA ASP A 34 8.51 8.06 2.40
C ASP A 34 8.27 6.74 1.67
N VAL A 35 8.47 6.70 0.35
CA VAL A 35 8.37 5.46 -0.42
C VAL A 35 9.40 4.44 0.03
N ALA A 36 10.65 4.85 0.25
CA ALA A 36 11.71 3.97 0.74
C ALA A 36 11.41 3.44 2.15
N ASP A 37 10.93 4.30 3.05
CA ASP A 37 10.55 3.91 4.42
C ASP A 37 9.39 2.91 4.41
N ILE A 38 8.39 3.10 3.53
CA ILE A 38 7.26 2.18 3.39
C ILE A 38 7.72 0.84 2.78
N GLN A 39 8.63 0.84 1.81
CA GLN A 39 9.24 -0.38 1.29
C GLN A 39 9.96 -1.15 2.39
N HIS A 40 10.67 -0.45 3.27
CA HIS A 40 11.31 -1.06 4.44
C HIS A 40 10.30 -1.70 5.40
N VAL A 41 9.12 -1.11 5.61
CA VAL A 41 8.03 -1.75 6.38
C VAL A 41 7.61 -3.07 5.72
N MET A 42 7.47 -3.12 4.39
CA MET A 42 7.11 -4.34 3.66
C MET A 42 8.21 -5.42 3.77
N GLU A 43 9.47 -5.03 3.64
CA GLU A 43 10.62 -5.94 3.80
C GLU A 43 10.70 -6.50 5.22
N THR A 44 10.47 -5.65 6.22
CA THR A 44 10.44 -6.06 7.63
C THR A 44 9.31 -7.03 7.91
N PHE A 45 8.12 -6.78 7.34
CA PHE A 45 6.99 -7.71 7.42
C PHE A 45 7.34 -9.08 6.81
N HIS A 46 7.88 -9.09 5.60
CA HIS A 46 8.32 -10.33 4.94
C HIS A 46 9.33 -11.09 5.82
N HIS A 47 10.37 -10.39 6.28
CA HIS A 47 11.41 -10.99 7.15
C HIS A 47 10.82 -11.58 8.43
N ALA A 48 9.96 -10.82 9.13
CA ALA A 48 9.31 -11.28 10.36
C ALA A 48 8.45 -12.53 10.13
N VAL A 49 7.72 -12.61 9.00
CA VAL A 49 6.93 -13.80 8.65
C VAL A 49 7.85 -15.02 8.37
N VAL A 50 8.88 -14.85 7.55
CA VAL A 50 9.81 -15.92 7.18
C VAL A 50 10.59 -16.45 8.39
N THR A 51 10.92 -15.57 9.35
CA THR A 51 11.66 -15.94 10.58
C THR A 51 10.76 -16.31 11.76
N HIS A 52 9.45 -16.40 11.56
CA HIS A 52 8.46 -16.75 12.61
C HIS A 52 8.45 -15.74 13.77
N ASP A 53 8.81 -14.48 13.51
CA ASP A 53 8.78 -13.40 14.48
C ASP A 53 7.40 -12.70 14.51
N GLY A 54 6.44 -13.30 15.19
CA GLY A 54 5.11 -12.72 15.36
C GLY A 54 5.12 -11.40 16.16
N LYS A 55 6.11 -11.21 17.05
CA LYS A 55 6.29 -9.92 17.74
C LYS A 55 6.69 -8.84 16.73
N GLY A 56 7.69 -9.12 15.88
CA GLY A 56 8.11 -8.22 14.81
C GLY A 56 6.96 -7.89 13.84
N VAL A 57 6.10 -8.87 13.49
CA VAL A 57 4.87 -8.60 12.73
C VAL A 57 3.98 -7.59 13.48
N SER A 58 3.71 -7.80 14.77
CA SER A 58 2.82 -6.94 15.56
C SER A 58 3.33 -5.50 15.68
N GLU A 59 4.64 -5.30 15.78
CA GLU A 59 5.28 -3.98 15.91
C GLU A 59 5.13 -3.10 14.66
N LEU A 60 4.78 -3.67 13.52
CA LEU A 60 4.51 -2.92 12.29
C LEU A 60 3.13 -2.27 12.25
N PHE A 61 2.22 -2.67 13.13
CA PHE A 61 0.85 -2.16 13.18
C PHE A 61 0.70 -1.03 14.20
N LEU A 62 -0.31 -0.19 13.97
CA LEU A 62 -0.77 0.73 15.00
C LEU A 62 -1.48 -0.08 16.08
N ASP A 63 -1.13 0.16 17.36
CA ASP A 63 -1.54 -0.65 18.50
C ASP A 63 -3.06 -0.85 18.63
N HIS A 64 -3.84 0.18 18.26
CA HIS A 64 -5.30 0.17 18.38
C HIS A 64 -5.97 0.62 17.09
N GLY A 65 -7.08 -0.03 16.77
CA GLY A 65 -7.92 0.35 15.63
C GLY A 65 -7.48 -0.22 14.28
N SER A 66 -6.42 -1.03 14.21
CA SER A 66 -6.01 -1.68 12.97
C SER A 66 -7.00 -2.76 12.55
N THR A 67 -7.28 -2.84 11.24
CA THR A 67 -8.24 -3.80 10.67
C THR A 67 -7.53 -4.79 9.74
N TRP A 68 -8.06 -6.02 9.70
CA TRP A 68 -7.60 -7.08 8.79
C TRP A 68 -8.80 -7.75 8.14
N VAL A 69 -8.98 -7.56 6.83
CA VAL A 69 -10.16 -8.02 6.10
C VAL A 69 -9.77 -8.95 4.97
N THR A 70 -10.34 -10.15 5.00
CA THR A 70 -10.23 -11.14 3.92
C THR A 70 -11.52 -11.15 3.11
N VAL A 71 -11.42 -11.10 1.78
CA VAL A 71 -12.57 -11.22 0.87
C VAL A 71 -12.32 -12.39 -0.07
N LEU A 72 -13.12 -13.46 0.02
CA LEU A 72 -13.05 -14.55 -0.95
C LEU A 72 -13.44 -14.05 -2.34
N SER A 73 -12.70 -14.45 -3.38
CA SER A 73 -13.16 -14.25 -4.75
C SER A 73 -14.50 -14.94 -4.97
N ASP A 74 -15.27 -14.54 -6.00
CA ASP A 74 -16.56 -15.16 -6.28
C ASP A 74 -16.44 -16.66 -6.49
N LYS A 75 -15.40 -17.09 -7.22
CA LYS A 75 -15.12 -18.51 -7.47
C LYS A 75 -14.79 -19.25 -6.17
N ALA A 76 -13.87 -18.74 -5.37
CA ALA A 76 -13.48 -19.33 -4.09
C ALA A 76 -14.68 -19.42 -3.13
N PHE A 77 -15.46 -18.34 -3.03
CA PHE A 77 -16.67 -18.31 -2.21
C PHE A 77 -17.69 -19.36 -2.64
N ALA A 78 -18.01 -19.46 -3.94
CA ALA A 78 -18.95 -20.44 -4.45
C ALA A 78 -18.51 -21.88 -4.13
N THR A 79 -17.22 -22.20 -4.37
CA THR A 79 -16.64 -23.53 -4.10
C THR A 79 -16.67 -23.86 -2.61
N MET A 80 -16.24 -22.93 -1.75
CA MET A 80 -16.19 -23.17 -0.30
C MET A 80 -17.59 -23.23 0.31
N ARG A 81 -18.54 -22.43 -0.17
CA ARG A 81 -19.93 -22.45 0.27
C ARG A 81 -20.66 -23.75 -0.11
N ALA A 82 -20.32 -24.34 -1.25
CA ALA A 82 -20.82 -25.67 -1.63
C ALA A 82 -20.35 -26.76 -0.66
N LYS A 83 -19.14 -26.66 -0.11
CA LYS A 83 -18.58 -27.57 0.90
C LYS A 83 -19.11 -27.27 2.32
N LYS A 84 -19.35 -25.99 2.64
CA LYS A 84 -19.77 -25.51 3.96
C LYS A 84 -20.71 -24.32 3.81
N ALA A 85 -22.01 -24.55 4.00
CA ALA A 85 -23.06 -23.55 3.80
C ALA A 85 -22.92 -22.28 4.67
N SER A 86 -22.23 -22.38 5.83
CA SER A 86 -21.94 -21.24 6.72
C SER A 86 -20.74 -20.40 6.29
N THR A 87 -20.09 -20.69 5.15
CA THR A 87 -18.96 -19.91 4.65
C THR A 87 -19.37 -18.45 4.41
N GLN A 88 -18.61 -17.52 4.97
CA GLN A 88 -18.77 -16.09 4.77
C GLN A 88 -17.83 -15.60 3.67
N LYS A 89 -18.30 -14.71 2.77
CA LYS A 89 -17.48 -14.13 1.71
C LYS A 89 -16.45 -13.14 2.25
N VAL A 90 -16.84 -12.39 3.29
CA VAL A 90 -15.99 -11.40 3.97
C VAL A 90 -15.75 -11.85 5.39
N ARG A 91 -14.50 -11.85 5.82
CA ARG A 91 -14.08 -12.15 7.18
C ARG A 91 -13.22 -11.02 7.70
N VAL A 92 -13.55 -10.53 8.88
CA VAL A 92 -12.71 -9.61 9.67
C VAL A 92 -11.95 -10.45 10.69
N SER A 93 -10.65 -10.25 10.79
CA SER A 93 -9.76 -10.83 11.78
C SER A 93 -8.84 -9.73 12.33
N SER A 94 -7.82 -10.09 13.07
CA SER A 94 -6.86 -9.14 13.63
C SER A 94 -5.44 -9.47 13.16
N TYR A 95 -4.56 -8.46 13.19
CA TYR A 95 -3.13 -8.70 12.96
C TYR A 95 -2.52 -9.56 14.08
N GLN A 96 -3.08 -9.53 15.29
CA GLN A 96 -2.66 -10.37 16.41
C GLN A 96 -2.93 -11.85 16.14
N ASP A 97 -4.06 -12.19 15.47
CA ASP A 97 -4.33 -13.56 15.04
C ASP A 97 -3.28 -14.04 14.04
N PHE A 98 -2.89 -13.19 13.09
CA PHE A 98 -1.84 -13.50 12.13
C PHE A 98 -0.46 -13.61 12.79
N ALA A 99 -0.10 -12.69 13.67
CA ALA A 99 1.14 -12.74 14.43
C ALA A 99 1.24 -14.02 15.29
N THR A 100 0.13 -14.43 15.92
CA THR A 100 0.03 -15.69 16.65
C THR A 100 0.24 -16.90 15.74
N PHE A 101 -0.39 -16.90 14.56
CA PHE A 101 -0.18 -17.95 13.55
C PHE A 101 1.30 -18.02 13.13
N VAL A 102 1.92 -16.87 12.82
CA VAL A 102 3.35 -16.79 12.44
C VAL A 102 4.25 -17.37 13.53
N SER A 103 4.03 -17.03 14.80
CA SER A 103 4.86 -17.53 15.92
C SER A 103 4.62 -19.01 16.24
N SER A 104 3.43 -19.55 15.96
CA SER A 104 3.05 -20.90 16.41
C SER A 104 3.23 -21.98 15.37
N THR A 105 3.32 -21.62 14.09
CA THR A 105 3.51 -22.59 13.02
C THR A 105 4.95 -23.10 12.94
N THR A 106 5.12 -24.36 12.52
CA THR A 106 6.41 -24.94 12.20
C THR A 106 6.63 -25.06 10.69
N SER A 107 5.67 -24.61 9.88
CA SER A 107 5.75 -24.65 8.42
C SER A 107 6.56 -23.47 7.90
N ASP A 108 7.36 -23.67 6.88
CA ASP A 108 8.04 -22.59 6.18
C ASP A 108 7.03 -21.65 5.56
N LEU A 109 7.10 -20.36 5.92
CA LEU A 109 6.24 -19.30 5.40
C LEU A 109 7.03 -18.39 4.46
N ASP A 110 6.42 -18.00 3.32
CA ASP A 110 7.05 -17.08 2.37
C ASP A 110 5.94 -16.22 1.69
N PRO A 111 5.65 -15.02 2.22
CA PRO A 111 4.74 -14.07 1.57
C PRO A 111 5.47 -13.34 0.44
N ARG A 112 5.14 -13.64 -0.81
CA ARG A 112 5.73 -13.00 -1.99
C ARG A 112 4.85 -11.88 -2.47
N HIS A 113 5.45 -10.72 -2.74
CA HIS A 113 4.77 -9.53 -3.22
C HIS A 113 5.31 -9.15 -4.60
N THR A 114 4.41 -8.85 -5.55
CA THR A 114 4.76 -8.40 -6.90
C THR A 114 3.90 -7.21 -7.31
N ASP A 115 4.36 -6.45 -8.31
CA ASP A 115 3.66 -5.28 -8.85
C ASP A 115 3.28 -4.23 -7.80
N ILE A 116 4.20 -3.97 -6.88
CA ILE A 116 4.00 -3.07 -5.74
C ILE A 116 3.82 -1.63 -6.24
N ARG A 117 2.76 -0.98 -5.77
CA ARG A 117 2.44 0.43 -6.02
C ARG A 117 2.24 1.14 -4.70
N ILE A 118 3.02 2.18 -4.46
CA ILE A 118 2.97 2.99 -3.24
C ILE A 118 2.55 4.41 -3.60
N SER A 119 1.58 4.94 -2.85
CA SER A 119 1.18 6.35 -2.91
C SER A 119 1.17 6.92 -1.50
N SER A 120 1.79 8.08 -1.32
CA SER A 120 1.89 8.78 -0.02
C SER A 120 1.79 10.28 -0.21
N ASP A 121 1.22 10.98 0.77
CA ASP A 121 1.24 12.44 0.89
C ASP A 121 2.16 12.92 2.04
N GLY A 122 2.93 11.99 2.64
CA GLY A 122 3.83 12.27 3.77
C GLY A 122 3.19 12.04 5.15
N ALA A 123 1.87 11.88 5.25
CA ALA A 123 1.14 11.62 6.49
C ALA A 123 0.39 10.29 6.45
N VAL A 124 -0.23 9.97 5.32
CA VAL A 124 -0.91 8.71 5.05
C VAL A 124 -0.39 8.09 3.76
N ALA A 125 -0.45 6.77 3.68
CA ALA A 125 -0.03 6.04 2.48
C ALA A 125 -0.96 4.87 2.18
N SER A 126 -1.03 4.51 0.90
CA SER A 126 -1.62 3.27 0.43
C SER A 126 -0.60 2.48 -0.37
N VAL A 127 -0.60 1.17 -0.15
CA VAL A 127 0.19 0.20 -0.92
C VAL A 127 -0.76 -0.80 -1.54
N TYR A 128 -0.59 -1.08 -2.83
CA TYR A 128 -1.30 -2.13 -3.55
C TYR A 128 -0.28 -3.06 -4.18
N PHE A 129 -0.53 -4.37 -4.13
CA PHE A 129 0.32 -5.39 -4.74
C PHE A 129 -0.44 -6.69 -5.00
N HIS A 130 0.13 -7.54 -5.86
CA HIS A 130 -0.27 -8.95 -5.96
C HIS A 130 0.53 -9.78 -4.96
N PHE A 131 -0.09 -10.77 -4.34
CA PHE A 131 0.61 -11.66 -3.42
C PHE A 131 0.40 -13.14 -3.75
N ASP A 132 1.44 -13.93 -3.49
CA ASP A 132 1.38 -15.38 -3.30
C ASP A 132 1.85 -15.70 -1.88
N PHE A 133 0.97 -16.23 -1.04
CA PHE A 133 1.34 -16.71 0.29
C PHE A 133 1.72 -18.18 0.18
N MET A 134 3.01 -18.45 0.38
CA MET A 134 3.57 -19.80 0.28
C MET A 134 3.65 -20.46 1.64
N ILE A 135 3.31 -21.75 1.70
CA ILE A 135 3.55 -22.61 2.86
C ILE A 135 4.30 -23.87 2.37
N ASN A 136 5.46 -24.15 2.97
CA ASN A 136 6.33 -25.28 2.58
C ASN A 136 6.60 -25.32 1.07
N GLY A 137 6.88 -24.17 0.47
CA GLY A 137 7.20 -24.00 -0.94
C GLY A 137 6.01 -24.10 -1.91
N LYS A 138 4.77 -24.21 -1.43
CA LYS A 138 3.55 -24.28 -2.24
C LYS A 138 2.69 -23.04 -2.03
N VAL A 139 2.07 -22.53 -3.10
CA VAL A 139 1.09 -21.44 -2.99
C VAL A 139 -0.13 -21.98 -2.25
N GLU A 140 -0.39 -21.44 -1.07
CA GLU A 140 -1.57 -21.78 -0.27
C GLU A 140 -2.71 -20.79 -0.48
N ASN A 141 -2.37 -19.53 -0.71
CA ASN A 141 -3.33 -18.46 -1.04
C ASN A 141 -2.70 -17.42 -1.98
N ARG A 142 -3.52 -16.77 -2.80
CA ARG A 142 -3.09 -15.66 -3.67
C ARG A 142 -4.20 -14.66 -3.87
N GLY A 143 -3.82 -13.47 -4.27
CA GLY A 143 -4.78 -12.40 -4.57
C GLY A 143 -4.10 -11.04 -4.70
N ASP A 144 -4.94 -10.03 -4.59
CA ASP A 144 -4.54 -8.64 -4.53
C ASP A 144 -4.70 -8.13 -3.10
N GLU A 145 -3.75 -7.33 -2.65
CA GLU A 145 -3.74 -6.83 -1.29
C GLU A 145 -3.52 -5.32 -1.27
N THR A 146 -4.19 -4.66 -0.33
CA THR A 146 -4.04 -3.22 -0.08
C THR A 146 -3.71 -3.00 1.38
N TRP A 147 -2.65 -2.24 1.63
CA TRP A 147 -2.33 -1.72 2.96
C TRP A 147 -2.64 -0.23 3.04
N GLN A 148 -3.14 0.21 4.18
CA GLN A 148 -3.19 1.61 4.56
C GLN A 148 -2.19 1.84 5.69
N LEU A 149 -1.39 2.89 5.57
CA LEU A 149 -0.38 3.24 6.56
C LEU A 149 -0.55 4.69 7.00
N VAL A 150 -0.11 4.97 8.22
CA VAL A 150 0.00 6.32 8.78
C VAL A 150 1.42 6.57 9.27
N LYS A 151 1.89 7.81 9.14
CA LYS A 151 3.19 8.21 9.67
C LYS A 151 3.02 8.68 11.11
N THR A 152 3.68 7.99 12.04
CA THR A 152 3.74 8.34 13.46
C THR A 152 5.06 9.02 13.81
N GLY A 153 5.24 9.41 15.06
CA GLY A 153 6.56 9.92 15.54
C GLY A 153 7.69 8.90 15.42
N ASP A 154 7.34 7.59 15.41
CA ASP A 154 8.29 6.48 15.36
C ASP A 154 8.33 5.79 13.97
N GLY A 155 7.85 6.46 12.92
CA GLY A 155 7.83 5.97 11.54
C GLY A 155 6.44 5.48 11.08
N TRP A 156 6.42 4.78 9.94
CA TRP A 156 5.20 4.30 9.32
C TRP A 156 4.62 3.08 10.05
N ARG A 157 3.29 3.06 10.25
CA ARG A 157 2.55 1.96 10.86
C ARG A 157 1.36 1.56 10.00
N ILE A 158 1.13 0.25 9.88
CA ILE A 158 -0.02 -0.31 9.16
C ILE A 158 -1.28 -0.13 10.02
N VAL A 159 -2.35 0.42 9.44
CA VAL A 159 -3.66 0.61 10.09
C VAL A 159 -4.74 -0.24 9.46
N ALA A 160 -4.56 -0.71 8.23
CA ALA A 160 -5.51 -1.64 7.60
C ALA A 160 -4.81 -2.51 6.58
N ILE A 161 -5.20 -3.79 6.56
CA ILE A 161 -4.90 -4.74 5.48
C ILE A 161 -6.24 -5.27 4.94
N THR A 162 -6.41 -5.20 3.62
CA THR A 162 -7.56 -5.82 2.95
C THR A 162 -7.06 -6.59 1.73
N TYR A 163 -7.45 -7.84 1.60
CA TYR A 163 -7.03 -8.66 0.47
C TYR A 163 -8.12 -9.55 -0.10
N SER A 164 -8.05 -9.77 -1.40
CA SER A 164 -8.81 -10.84 -2.06
C SER A 164 -8.14 -12.19 -1.82
N SER A 165 -8.91 -13.23 -1.58
CA SER A 165 -8.38 -14.56 -1.22
C SER A 165 -8.85 -15.62 -2.21
N ASN A 166 -7.87 -16.35 -2.77
CA ASN A 166 -8.06 -17.51 -3.62
C ASN A 166 -7.25 -18.68 -3.06
N PRO A 167 -7.76 -19.38 -2.03
CA PRO A 167 -7.07 -20.52 -1.45
C PRO A 167 -6.84 -21.63 -2.50
N ALA A 168 -5.69 -22.28 -2.43
CA ALA A 168 -5.34 -23.38 -3.36
C ALA A 168 -6.33 -24.56 -3.31
N THR A 169 -7.04 -24.70 -2.17
CA THR A 169 -8.05 -25.76 -1.94
C THR A 169 -9.48 -25.35 -2.32
N ALA A 170 -9.68 -24.13 -2.87
CA ALA A 170 -10.99 -23.60 -3.23
C ALA A 170 -11.45 -23.98 -4.64
#